data_23d159cf000ea9c789ddd44483ac20b7
#
_entry.id   23d159cf000ea9c789ddd44483ac20b7
#
_cell.length_a   1.000
_cell.length_b   1.000
_cell.length_c   1.000
_cell.angle_alpha   90.00
_cell.angle_beta   90.00
_cell.angle_gamma   90.00
#
_symmetry.space_group_name_H-M   'P 1'
#
loop_
_entity.id
_entity.type
_entity.pdbx_description
1 polymer ?
#
loop_
_entity_poly.entity_id
_entity_poly.type
_entity_poly.pdbx_seq_one_letter_code
_entity_poly.pdbx_strand_id
1 'polypeptide(L)'
;AEKKGINMSRIMRSFYAHADSAFSFGVIEAALDDYKRDLGSFDARIQMRSAFPMQMTSLRSGLAGWQYYDIALELVDRAGVRTRILHLDYVYSSTCPCSLELSEHARATRGQLATPHSQRSVARLSVVVTGDLWVEDMVDLARKAVVTETQVMVKREDEQAFAELNAANPIFVEDAARLFCEALRADPRIGDFRVVASHQESLHS
;
A
#
# COMPACT_ATOMS: atom_id res chain seq x y z
N ALA A 1 14.33 -4.35 36.22
CA ALA A 1 14.64 -5.69 35.69
C ALA A 1 16.14 -5.88 35.67
N GLU A 2 16.64 -6.90 36.39
CA GLU A 2 18.08 -7.19 36.57
C GLU A 2 18.69 -7.99 35.40
N LYS A 3 18.00 -8.13 34.26
CA LYS A 3 18.52 -8.88 33.12
C LYS A 3 19.31 -7.97 32.19
N LYS A 4 20.61 -8.26 32.02
CA LYS A 4 21.48 -7.55 31.08
C LYS A 4 21.14 -7.92 29.63
N GLY A 5 20.65 -6.96 28.85
CA GLY A 5 20.49 -7.02 27.41
C GLY A 5 19.28 -7.83 26.91
N ILE A 6 19.05 -7.75 25.59
CA ILE A 6 18.00 -8.48 24.88
C ILE A 6 18.51 -9.88 24.53
N ASN A 7 17.74 -10.91 24.86
CA ASN A 7 18.08 -12.29 24.49
C ASN A 7 17.59 -12.60 23.07
N MET A 8 18.42 -12.30 22.07
CA MET A 8 18.11 -12.48 20.63
C MET A 8 17.70 -13.92 20.29
N SER A 9 18.30 -14.92 20.93
CA SER A 9 17.98 -16.32 20.65
C SER A 9 16.57 -16.72 21.12
N ARG A 10 16.04 -16.06 22.15
CA ARG A 10 14.64 -16.25 22.58
C ARG A 10 13.67 -15.65 21.58
N ILE A 11 13.96 -14.44 21.09
CA ILE A 11 13.17 -13.78 20.04
C ILE A 11 13.08 -14.69 18.81
N MET A 12 14.22 -15.19 18.33
CA MET A 12 14.24 -16.07 17.16
C MET A 12 13.45 -17.37 17.38
N ARG A 13 13.60 -18.01 18.55
CA ARG A 13 12.86 -19.24 18.86
C ARG A 13 11.36 -19.06 18.89
N SER A 14 10.88 -17.96 19.47
CA SER A 14 9.43 -17.63 19.47
C SER A 14 8.89 -17.47 18.04
N PHE A 15 9.67 -16.88 17.14
CA PHE A 15 9.28 -16.79 15.72
C PHE A 15 9.25 -18.16 15.03
N TYR A 16 10.30 -18.95 15.19
CA TYR A 16 10.36 -20.27 14.57
C TYR A 16 9.29 -21.23 15.07
N ALA A 17 8.78 -21.06 16.28
CA ALA A 17 7.66 -21.85 16.79
C ALA A 17 6.37 -21.66 15.97
N HIS A 18 6.26 -20.57 15.22
CA HIS A 18 5.11 -20.23 14.38
C HIS A 18 5.41 -20.29 12.87
N ALA A 19 6.57 -20.82 12.47
CA ALA A 19 7.04 -20.78 11.08
C ALA A 19 6.11 -21.49 10.07
N ASP A 20 5.40 -22.51 10.51
CA ASP A 20 4.48 -23.29 9.67
C ASP A 20 3.04 -22.72 9.67
N SER A 21 2.82 -21.59 10.31
CA SER A 21 1.50 -20.96 10.40
C SER A 21 1.29 -19.95 9.29
N ALA A 22 0.06 -19.82 8.81
CA ALA A 22 -0.29 -18.81 7.81
C ALA A 22 -0.08 -17.39 8.34
N PHE A 23 0.46 -16.51 7.50
CA PHE A 23 0.70 -15.11 7.84
C PHE A 23 -0.60 -14.40 8.21
N SER A 24 -0.75 -14.03 9.48
CA SER A 24 -1.96 -13.42 10.01
C SER A 24 -1.68 -12.64 11.31
N PHE A 25 -2.61 -11.78 11.71
CA PHE A 25 -2.54 -11.13 13.03
C PHE A 25 -2.53 -12.13 14.19
N GLY A 26 -3.25 -13.25 14.08
CA GLY A 26 -3.26 -14.28 15.12
C GLY A 26 -1.89 -14.87 15.39
N VAL A 27 -1.08 -15.10 14.35
CA VAL A 27 0.29 -15.57 14.49
C VAL A 27 1.18 -14.53 15.15
N ILE A 28 1.02 -13.25 14.77
CA ILE A 28 1.80 -12.17 15.38
C ILE A 28 1.41 -11.99 16.85
N GLU A 29 0.14 -12.13 17.19
CA GLU A 29 -0.34 -12.08 18.58
C GLU A 29 0.27 -13.18 19.43
N ALA A 30 0.25 -14.42 18.93
CA ALA A 30 0.87 -15.56 19.63
C ALA A 30 2.38 -15.35 19.84
N ALA A 31 3.09 -14.88 18.81
CA ALA A 31 4.53 -14.56 18.92
C ALA A 31 4.79 -13.42 19.93
N LEU A 32 3.92 -12.41 19.97
CA LEU A 32 4.04 -11.29 20.91
C LEU A 32 3.79 -11.73 22.35
N ASP A 33 2.84 -12.64 22.58
CA ASP A 33 2.59 -13.23 23.89
C ASP A 33 3.81 -14.01 24.40
N ASP A 34 4.41 -14.82 23.53
CA ASP A 34 5.65 -15.52 23.84
C ASP A 34 6.78 -14.54 24.19
N TYR A 35 6.94 -13.44 23.45
CA TYR A 35 7.94 -12.42 23.77
C TYR A 35 7.70 -11.76 25.13
N LYS A 36 6.48 -11.35 25.41
CA LYS A 36 6.15 -10.69 26.69
C LYS A 36 6.42 -11.63 27.85
N ARG A 37 6.05 -12.91 27.73
CA ARG A 37 6.29 -13.93 28.73
C ARG A 37 7.79 -14.20 28.93
N ASP A 38 8.52 -14.44 27.85
CA ASP A 38 9.90 -14.91 27.89
C ASP A 38 10.90 -13.79 28.23
N LEU A 39 10.58 -12.54 27.86
CA LEU A 39 11.42 -11.38 28.11
C LEU A 39 10.98 -10.59 29.34
N GLY A 40 9.78 -10.83 29.86
CA GLY A 40 9.19 -10.05 30.97
C GLY A 40 8.96 -8.60 30.59
N SER A 41 8.55 -8.33 29.32
CA SER A 41 8.33 -6.99 28.81
C SER A 41 6.91 -6.52 29.11
N PHE A 42 6.74 -5.23 29.48
CA PHE A 42 5.44 -4.60 29.66
C PHE A 42 4.81 -4.24 28.30
N ASP A 43 5.61 -3.61 27.45
CA ASP A 43 5.23 -3.18 26.12
C ASP A 43 6.00 -3.99 25.06
N ALA A 44 5.35 -4.24 23.92
CA ALA A 44 5.99 -4.90 22.81
C ALA A 44 5.40 -4.39 21.49
N ARG A 45 6.22 -4.44 20.43
CA ARG A 45 5.82 -4.13 19.06
C ARG A 45 6.44 -5.15 18.12
N ILE A 46 5.61 -5.72 17.26
CA ILE A 46 6.06 -6.58 16.17
C ILE A 46 5.52 -6.02 14.86
N GLN A 47 6.38 -5.89 13.86
CA GLN A 47 5.99 -5.58 12.49
C GLN A 47 6.60 -6.63 11.56
N MET A 48 5.76 -7.31 10.81
CA MET A 48 6.17 -8.29 9.80
C MET A 48 5.84 -7.76 8.41
N ARG A 49 6.83 -7.72 7.54
CA ARG A 49 6.69 -7.27 6.14
C ARG A 49 6.68 -8.48 5.22
N SER A 50 5.86 -8.40 4.18
CA SER A 50 5.74 -9.43 3.15
C SER A 50 5.31 -8.82 1.83
N ALA A 51 5.57 -9.54 0.74
CA ALA A 51 4.95 -9.28 -0.55
C ALA A 51 3.69 -10.15 -0.68
N PHE A 52 2.53 -9.51 -0.88
CA PHE A 52 1.23 -10.18 -0.98
C PHE A 52 0.83 -10.32 -2.45
N PRO A 53 0.67 -11.55 -2.97
CA PRO A 53 0.29 -11.77 -4.36
C PRO A 53 -1.21 -11.67 -4.55
N MET A 54 -1.65 -10.89 -5.55
CA MET A 54 -3.02 -10.88 -6.05
C MET A 54 -3.03 -11.09 -7.56
N GLN A 55 -4.01 -11.87 -8.04
CA GLN A 55 -4.21 -12.03 -9.47
C GLN A 55 -4.92 -10.81 -10.05
N MET A 56 -4.30 -10.21 -11.07
CA MET A 56 -4.79 -9.02 -11.74
C MET A 56 -5.06 -9.30 -13.20
N THR A 57 -6.13 -8.72 -13.74
CA THR A 57 -6.49 -8.83 -15.17
C THR A 57 -6.12 -7.54 -15.89
N SER A 58 -5.51 -7.67 -17.07
CA SER A 58 -5.14 -6.56 -17.94
C SER A 58 -6.36 -5.76 -18.40
N LEU A 59 -6.16 -4.49 -18.75
CA LEU A 59 -7.22 -3.52 -19.05
C LEU A 59 -8.10 -3.88 -20.26
N ARG A 60 -7.52 -4.51 -21.30
CA ARG A 60 -8.23 -4.87 -22.55
C ARG A 60 -8.02 -6.32 -22.98
N SER A 61 -6.79 -6.81 -22.91
CA SER A 61 -6.48 -8.14 -23.45
C SER A 61 -7.04 -9.29 -22.62
N GLY A 62 -7.48 -9.03 -21.39
CA GLY A 62 -7.97 -10.07 -20.49
C GLY A 62 -6.89 -11.03 -19.97
N LEU A 63 -5.60 -10.72 -20.19
CA LEU A 63 -4.50 -11.50 -19.63
C LEU A 63 -4.49 -11.35 -18.12
N ALA A 64 -4.19 -12.44 -17.40
CA ALA A 64 -4.04 -12.43 -15.96
C ALA A 64 -2.59 -12.61 -15.56
N GLY A 65 -2.17 -11.89 -14.53
CA GLY A 65 -0.84 -11.99 -13.93
C GLY A 65 -0.87 -11.77 -12.42
N TRP A 66 0.20 -12.14 -11.74
CA TRP A 66 0.34 -11.94 -10.31
C TRP A 66 1.01 -10.61 -10.01
N GLN A 67 0.28 -9.71 -9.37
CA GLN A 67 0.82 -8.47 -8.79
C GLN A 67 1.19 -8.72 -7.34
N TYR A 68 2.34 -8.19 -6.95
CA TYR A 68 2.82 -8.26 -5.57
C TYR A 68 2.71 -6.88 -4.92
N TYR A 69 2.04 -6.84 -3.77
CA TYR A 69 1.90 -5.64 -2.96
C TYR A 69 2.81 -5.71 -1.75
N ASP A 70 3.57 -4.67 -1.50
CA ASP A 70 4.35 -4.56 -0.27
C ASP A 70 3.40 -4.25 0.88
N ILE A 71 3.30 -5.18 1.82
CA ILE A 71 2.44 -5.06 2.99
C ILE A 71 3.24 -5.22 4.28
N ALA A 72 2.69 -4.72 5.38
CA ALA A 72 3.12 -5.12 6.70
C ALA A 72 1.93 -5.29 7.64
N LEU A 73 1.99 -6.33 8.47
CA LEU A 73 1.13 -6.48 9.63
C LEU A 73 1.91 -6.03 10.86
N GLU A 74 1.36 -5.12 11.62
CA GLU A 74 1.97 -4.58 12.83
C GLU A 74 1.03 -4.77 14.02
N LEU A 75 1.58 -5.27 15.11
CA LEU A 75 0.91 -5.36 16.40
C LEU A 75 1.68 -4.55 17.43
N VAL A 76 0.98 -3.63 18.07
CA VAL A 76 1.51 -2.82 19.18
C VAL A 76 0.75 -3.20 20.44
N ASP A 77 1.45 -3.62 21.48
CA ASP A 77 0.89 -3.85 22.81
C ASP A 77 1.50 -2.82 23.78
N ARG A 78 0.67 -1.93 24.32
CA ARG A 78 1.06 -0.96 25.33
C ARG A 78 0.22 -1.17 26.58
N ALA A 79 0.85 -1.58 27.65
CA ALA A 79 0.19 -1.85 28.94
C ALA A 79 -1.01 -2.80 28.82
N GLY A 80 -0.93 -3.79 27.90
CA GLY A 80 -2.01 -4.76 27.64
C GLY A 80 -3.07 -4.31 26.64
N VAL A 81 -3.01 -3.06 26.16
CA VAL A 81 -3.88 -2.60 25.06
C VAL A 81 -3.23 -2.87 23.73
N ARG A 82 -3.88 -3.68 22.90
CA ARG A 82 -3.38 -4.11 21.58
C ARG A 82 -3.98 -3.31 20.45
N THR A 83 -3.13 -2.87 19.54
CA THR A 83 -3.50 -2.18 18.31
C THR A 83 -2.97 -2.99 17.13
N ARG A 84 -3.85 -3.42 16.23
CA ARG A 84 -3.53 -4.07 14.96
C ARG A 84 -3.44 -3.01 13.89
N ILE A 85 -2.34 -3.00 13.11
CA ILE A 85 -2.16 -2.04 12.03
C ILE A 85 -1.79 -2.81 10.76
N LEU A 86 -2.54 -2.57 9.70
CA LEU A 86 -2.23 -3.06 8.35
C LEU A 86 -1.61 -1.91 7.54
N HIS A 87 -0.47 -2.20 6.92
CA HIS A 87 0.21 -1.30 6.01
C HIS A 87 0.14 -1.84 4.59
N LEU A 88 -0.08 -0.96 3.63
CA LEU A 88 -0.07 -1.26 2.20
C LEU A 88 0.68 -0.15 1.45
N ASP A 89 1.64 -0.52 0.61
CA ASP A 89 2.21 0.37 -0.40
C ASP A 89 1.47 0.12 -1.73
N TYR A 90 0.58 1.05 -2.10
CA TYR A 90 -0.18 1.01 -3.34
C TYR A 90 0.55 1.82 -4.42
N VAL A 91 0.91 1.15 -5.51
CA VAL A 91 1.67 1.75 -6.61
C VAL A 91 0.75 2.09 -7.76
N TYR A 92 0.81 3.35 -8.21
CA TYR A 92 -0.02 3.87 -9.29
C TYR A 92 0.76 4.82 -10.19
N SER A 93 0.20 5.13 -11.34
CA SER A 93 0.70 6.19 -12.22
C SER A 93 -0.04 7.49 -11.93
N SER A 94 0.67 8.61 -11.90
CA SER A 94 0.06 9.92 -11.81
C SER A 94 0.49 10.80 -12.97
N THR A 95 -0.46 11.35 -13.69
CA THR A 95 -0.25 12.33 -14.76
C THR A 95 -0.52 13.71 -14.20
N CYS A 96 0.42 14.64 -14.37
CA CYS A 96 0.25 16.01 -13.89
C CYS A 96 -0.85 16.74 -14.68
N PRO A 97 -1.90 17.25 -14.01
CA PRO A 97 -2.99 17.99 -14.67
C PRO A 97 -2.49 19.20 -15.46
N CYS A 98 -1.60 20.01 -14.89
CA CYS A 98 -1.03 21.19 -15.59
C CYS A 98 -0.24 20.79 -16.83
N SER A 99 0.56 19.73 -16.76
CA SER A 99 1.35 19.25 -17.89
C SER A 99 0.46 18.68 -19.00
N LEU A 100 -0.66 18.04 -18.65
CA LEU A 100 -1.65 17.58 -19.61
C LEU A 100 -2.30 18.74 -20.35
N GLU A 101 -2.77 19.76 -19.64
CA GLU A 101 -3.36 20.97 -20.23
C GLU A 101 -2.39 21.65 -21.23
N LEU A 102 -1.12 21.79 -20.86
CA LEU A 102 -0.10 22.37 -21.74
C LEU A 102 0.21 21.47 -22.94
N SER A 103 0.11 20.17 -22.80
CA SER A 103 0.28 19.21 -23.90
C SER A 103 -0.88 19.33 -24.90
N GLU A 104 -2.10 19.45 -24.43
CA GLU A 104 -3.29 19.69 -25.25
C GLU A 104 -3.24 21.06 -25.94
N HIS A 105 -2.79 22.11 -25.23
CA HIS A 105 -2.58 23.44 -25.80
C HIS A 105 -1.56 23.40 -26.95
N ALA A 106 -0.43 22.67 -26.78
CA ALA A 106 0.57 22.53 -27.84
C ALA A 106 -0.03 21.87 -29.09
N ARG A 107 -0.85 20.84 -28.90
CA ARG A 107 -1.57 20.17 -30.00
C ARG A 107 -2.54 21.11 -30.70
N ALA A 108 -3.37 21.83 -29.94
CA ALA A 108 -4.39 22.70 -30.49
C ALA A 108 -3.82 23.91 -31.23
N THR A 109 -2.73 24.52 -30.72
CA THR A 109 -2.18 25.77 -31.26
C THR A 109 -1.08 25.60 -32.29
N ARG A 110 -0.32 24.47 -32.23
CA ARG A 110 0.86 24.24 -33.08
C ARG A 110 0.80 22.92 -33.84
N GLY A 111 -0.23 22.10 -33.65
CA GLY A 111 -0.34 20.76 -34.23
C GLY A 111 0.79 19.81 -33.74
N GLN A 112 1.46 20.17 -32.68
CA GLN A 112 2.61 19.42 -32.16
C GLN A 112 2.17 18.42 -31.11
N LEU A 113 2.57 17.15 -31.28
CA LEU A 113 2.41 16.14 -30.25
C LEU A 113 3.28 16.49 -29.05
N ALA A 114 2.68 16.59 -27.88
CA ALA A 114 3.35 16.75 -26.61
C ALA A 114 2.83 15.72 -25.61
N THR A 115 3.68 15.27 -24.73
CA THR A 115 3.37 14.26 -23.73
C THR A 115 3.45 14.88 -22.34
N PRO A 116 2.37 14.83 -21.54
CA PRO A 116 2.41 15.27 -20.16
C PRO A 116 3.36 14.36 -19.35
N HIS A 117 4.04 14.93 -18.36
CA HIS A 117 4.81 14.08 -17.49
C HIS A 117 3.89 13.20 -16.64
N SER A 118 4.22 11.92 -16.59
CA SER A 118 3.59 10.91 -15.78
C SER A 118 4.68 10.16 -15.02
N GLN A 119 4.42 9.81 -13.79
CA GLN A 119 5.40 9.19 -12.93
C GLN A 119 4.84 8.02 -12.14
N ARG A 120 5.74 7.11 -11.75
CA ARG A 120 5.43 6.07 -10.79
C ARG A 120 5.26 6.72 -9.42
N SER A 121 4.11 6.49 -8.82
CA SER A 121 3.70 7.08 -7.56
C SER A 121 3.37 6.00 -6.55
N VAL A 122 3.53 6.30 -5.27
CA VAL A 122 3.24 5.36 -4.18
C VAL A 122 2.38 6.04 -3.13
N ALA A 123 1.29 5.39 -2.76
CA ALA A 123 0.54 5.70 -1.56
C ALA A 123 0.85 4.67 -0.47
N ARG A 124 1.44 5.11 0.63
CA ARG A 124 1.60 4.31 1.85
C ARG A 124 0.40 4.52 2.73
N LEU A 125 -0.41 3.48 2.84
CA LEU A 125 -1.61 3.44 3.64
C LEU A 125 -1.33 2.63 4.90
N SER A 126 -1.57 3.22 6.07
CA SER A 126 -1.44 2.54 7.36
C SER A 126 -2.73 2.71 8.11
N VAL A 127 -3.41 1.61 8.46
CA VAL A 127 -4.74 1.65 9.06
C VAL A 127 -4.79 0.83 10.35
N VAL A 128 -5.42 1.37 11.37
CA VAL A 128 -5.80 0.63 12.57
C VAL A 128 -7.01 -0.23 12.23
N VAL A 129 -6.84 -1.55 12.33
CA VAL A 129 -7.87 -2.53 12.00
C VAL A 129 -8.79 -2.74 13.21
N THR A 130 -10.07 -2.42 13.05
CA THR A 130 -11.09 -2.53 14.11
C THR A 130 -12.13 -3.61 13.83
N GLY A 131 -12.14 -4.20 12.63
CA GLY A 131 -13.03 -5.26 12.19
C GLY A 131 -12.31 -6.28 11.32
N ASP A 132 -13.06 -7.08 10.58
CA ASP A 132 -12.51 -8.06 9.63
C ASP A 132 -12.12 -7.36 8.32
N LEU A 133 -10.89 -6.86 8.27
CA LEU A 133 -10.31 -6.16 7.12
C LEU A 133 -9.16 -6.98 6.56
N TRP A 134 -9.24 -7.35 5.28
CA TRP A 134 -8.24 -8.12 4.56
C TRP A 134 -7.33 -7.23 3.71
N VAL A 135 -6.19 -7.77 3.30
CA VAL A 135 -5.27 -7.07 2.38
C VAL A 135 -5.98 -6.74 1.06
N GLU A 136 -6.77 -7.68 0.55
CA GLU A 136 -7.56 -7.53 -0.67
C GLU A 136 -8.54 -6.36 -0.58
N ASP A 137 -9.21 -6.18 0.57
CA ASP A 137 -10.10 -5.04 0.81
C ASP A 137 -9.36 -3.71 0.70
N MET A 138 -8.15 -3.65 1.30
CA MET A 138 -7.31 -2.45 1.26
C MET A 138 -6.83 -2.13 -0.16
N VAL A 139 -6.46 -3.14 -0.94
CA VAL A 139 -6.09 -2.98 -2.35
C VAL A 139 -7.29 -2.48 -3.15
N ASP A 140 -8.47 -3.05 -2.96
CA ASP A 140 -9.69 -2.65 -3.64
C ASP A 140 -10.14 -1.23 -3.28
N LEU A 141 -10.00 -0.84 -2.01
CA LEU A 141 -10.22 0.54 -1.56
C LEU A 141 -9.26 1.52 -2.27
N ALA A 142 -7.98 1.20 -2.28
CA ALA A 142 -6.97 2.04 -2.93
C ALA A 142 -7.22 2.15 -4.45
N ARG A 143 -7.56 1.04 -5.10
CA ARG A 143 -7.86 1.00 -6.55
C ARG A 143 -9.09 1.82 -6.93
N LYS A 144 -10.12 1.82 -6.08
CA LYS A 144 -11.32 2.64 -6.29
C LYS A 144 -11.05 4.13 -6.06
N ALA A 145 -10.16 4.46 -5.13
CA ALA A 145 -9.78 5.84 -4.84
C ALA A 145 -8.94 6.45 -5.98
N VAL A 146 -7.94 5.71 -6.48
CA VAL A 146 -7.05 6.13 -7.56
C VAL A 146 -6.92 4.99 -8.57
N VAL A 147 -7.59 5.14 -9.70
CA VAL A 147 -7.83 4.06 -10.67
C VAL A 147 -6.64 3.71 -11.56
N THR A 148 -5.57 4.49 -11.51
CA THR A 148 -4.40 4.36 -12.38
C THR A 148 -3.33 3.41 -11.84
N GLU A 149 -3.76 2.30 -11.24
CA GLU A 149 -2.87 1.26 -10.73
C GLU A 149 -1.91 0.74 -11.80
N THR A 150 -0.65 0.49 -11.43
CA THR A 150 0.34 -0.11 -12.34
C THR A 150 -0.07 -1.52 -12.78
N GLN A 151 0.18 -1.85 -14.04
CA GLN A 151 -0.23 -3.10 -14.66
C GLN A 151 0.89 -4.15 -14.61
N VAL A 152 0.54 -5.44 -14.54
CA VAL A 152 1.50 -6.56 -14.44
C VAL A 152 1.73 -7.23 -15.79
N MET A 153 0.66 -7.53 -16.50
CA MET A 153 0.70 -8.24 -17.77
C MET A 153 0.05 -7.36 -18.84
N VAL A 154 0.79 -7.01 -19.87
CA VAL A 154 0.31 -6.05 -20.88
C VAL A 154 0.66 -6.50 -22.28
N LYS A 155 -0.30 -6.33 -23.20
CA LYS A 155 -0.10 -6.28 -24.66
C LYS A 155 -0.12 -4.81 -25.11
N ARG A 156 0.15 -4.56 -26.39
CA ARG A 156 0.12 -3.19 -26.95
C ARG A 156 -1.23 -2.49 -26.76
N GLU A 157 -2.31 -3.24 -26.83
CA GLU A 157 -3.67 -2.73 -26.58
C GLU A 157 -3.89 -2.30 -25.11
N ASP A 158 -3.22 -2.99 -24.17
CA ASP A 158 -3.26 -2.63 -22.75
C ASP A 158 -2.38 -1.40 -22.46
N GLU A 159 -1.21 -1.28 -23.11
CA GLU A 159 -0.38 -0.07 -23.03
C GLU A 159 -1.14 1.16 -23.52
N GLN A 160 -1.87 1.03 -24.63
CA GLN A 160 -2.73 2.11 -25.14
C GLN A 160 -3.85 2.44 -24.16
N ALA A 161 -4.53 1.42 -23.63
CA ALA A 161 -5.58 1.61 -22.63
C ALA A 161 -5.07 2.30 -21.37
N PHE A 162 -3.86 1.95 -20.92
CA PHE A 162 -3.24 2.58 -19.75
C PHE A 162 -2.86 4.04 -20.02
N ALA A 163 -2.37 4.37 -21.23
CA ALA A 163 -2.11 5.75 -21.62
C ALA A 163 -3.40 6.58 -21.63
N GLU A 164 -4.49 6.03 -22.19
CA GLU A 164 -5.81 6.67 -22.18
C GLU A 164 -6.36 6.85 -20.75
N LEU A 165 -6.22 5.82 -19.89
CA LEU A 165 -6.64 5.86 -18.49
C LEU A 165 -5.90 6.97 -17.72
N ASN A 166 -4.59 7.10 -17.94
CA ASN A 166 -3.79 8.16 -17.32
C ASN A 166 -4.23 9.56 -17.78
N ALA A 167 -4.47 9.74 -19.07
CA ALA A 167 -4.93 11.02 -19.62
C ALA A 167 -6.35 11.38 -19.13
N ALA A 168 -7.20 10.39 -18.91
CA ALA A 168 -8.56 10.59 -18.39
C ALA A 168 -8.60 10.87 -16.88
N ASN A 169 -7.51 10.55 -16.15
CA ASN A 169 -7.44 10.66 -14.69
C ASN A 169 -6.16 11.38 -14.23
N PRO A 170 -5.92 12.62 -14.70
CA PRO A 170 -4.78 13.41 -14.20
C PRO A 170 -5.00 13.76 -12.73
N ILE A 171 -3.94 13.72 -11.92
CA ILE A 171 -4.09 13.89 -10.47
C ILE A 171 -2.86 14.52 -9.83
N PHE A 172 -3.08 15.51 -8.95
CA PHE A 172 -2.07 16.05 -8.05
C PHE A 172 -1.85 15.14 -6.84
N VAL A 173 -0.67 15.26 -6.21
CA VAL A 173 -0.33 14.43 -5.03
C VAL A 173 -1.27 14.68 -3.86
N GLU A 174 -1.65 15.93 -3.61
CA GLU A 174 -2.60 16.32 -2.58
C GLU A 174 -4.01 15.78 -2.81
N ASP A 175 -4.45 15.71 -4.08
CA ASP A 175 -5.76 15.17 -4.41
C ASP A 175 -5.77 13.65 -4.27
N ALA A 176 -4.70 12.97 -4.67
CA ALA A 176 -4.53 11.54 -4.41
C ALA A 176 -4.60 11.26 -2.91
N ALA A 177 -3.89 12.04 -2.08
CA ALA A 177 -3.93 11.88 -0.63
C ALA A 177 -5.34 12.10 -0.06
N ARG A 178 -6.09 13.10 -0.57
CA ARG A 178 -7.49 13.34 -0.14
C ARG A 178 -8.40 12.17 -0.49
N LEU A 179 -8.32 11.65 -1.74
CA LEU A 179 -9.13 10.51 -2.17
C LEU A 179 -8.86 9.25 -1.32
N PHE A 180 -7.60 8.95 -1.03
CA PHE A 180 -7.28 7.85 -0.12
C PHE A 180 -7.83 8.10 1.29
N CYS A 181 -7.69 9.31 1.84
CA CYS A 181 -8.25 9.64 3.15
C CYS A 181 -9.77 9.50 3.20
N GLU A 182 -10.47 9.91 2.15
CA GLU A 182 -11.92 9.78 2.03
C GLU A 182 -12.34 8.31 1.99
N ALA A 183 -11.68 7.50 1.15
CA ALA A 183 -11.96 6.07 1.04
C ALA A 183 -11.74 5.32 2.36
N LEU A 184 -10.62 5.59 3.05
CA LEU A 184 -10.31 4.96 4.33
C LEU A 184 -11.29 5.37 5.43
N ARG A 185 -11.67 6.64 5.48
CA ARG A 185 -12.63 7.17 6.47
C ARG A 185 -14.03 6.59 6.32
N ALA A 186 -14.40 6.23 5.11
CA ALA A 186 -15.72 5.67 4.80
C ALA A 186 -15.88 4.19 5.21
N ASP A 187 -14.78 3.47 5.46
CA ASP A 187 -14.85 2.05 5.84
C ASP A 187 -14.93 1.90 7.37
N PRO A 188 -16.03 1.36 7.91
CA PRO A 188 -16.23 1.23 9.36
C PRO A 188 -15.27 0.22 10.04
N ARG A 189 -14.56 -0.61 9.25
CA ARG A 189 -13.57 -1.57 9.75
C ARG A 189 -12.22 -0.91 10.02
N ILE A 190 -12.07 0.37 9.64
CA ILE A 190 -10.86 1.16 9.80
C ILE A 190 -11.07 2.17 10.94
N GLY A 191 -10.17 2.14 11.92
CA GLY A 191 -10.11 3.14 12.98
C GLY A 191 -9.26 4.35 12.53
N ASP A 192 -8.22 4.67 13.30
CA ASP A 192 -7.27 5.71 12.91
C ASP A 192 -6.41 5.26 11.72
N PHE A 193 -5.95 6.21 10.89
CA PHE A 193 -5.15 5.90 9.73
C PHE A 193 -4.14 7.01 9.38
N ARG A 194 -3.12 6.63 8.62
CA ARG A 194 -2.14 7.53 8.03
C ARG A 194 -2.01 7.28 6.55
N VAL A 195 -2.03 8.34 5.75
CA VAL A 195 -1.77 8.34 4.31
C VAL A 195 -0.52 9.14 4.01
N VAL A 196 0.38 8.58 3.21
CA VAL A 196 1.53 9.29 2.66
C VAL A 196 1.56 9.02 1.16
N ALA A 197 1.17 10.00 0.36
CA ALA A 197 1.29 9.95 -1.10
C ALA A 197 2.62 10.58 -1.54
N SER A 198 3.29 9.94 -2.50
CA SER A 198 4.55 10.40 -3.08
C SER A 198 4.49 10.30 -4.60
N HIS A 199 4.63 11.43 -5.28
CA HIS A 199 4.78 11.53 -6.73
C HIS A 199 6.25 11.86 -7.05
N GLN A 200 6.96 10.90 -7.65
CA GLN A 200 8.37 11.09 -8.03
C GLN A 200 8.44 11.59 -9.47
N GLU A 201 8.08 12.85 -9.65
CA GLU A 201 8.11 13.47 -10.97
C GLU A 201 9.58 13.76 -11.42
N SER A 202 9.79 13.88 -12.73
CA SER A 202 11.11 14.00 -13.33
C SER A 202 11.34 15.32 -14.08
N LEU A 203 10.47 16.32 -13.89
CA LEU A 203 10.62 17.64 -14.46
C LEU A 203 11.62 18.49 -13.65
N HIS A 204 11.57 18.40 -12.33
CA HIS A 204 12.45 19.13 -11.43
C HIS A 204 13.60 18.24 -10.92
N SER A 205 14.71 18.87 -10.55
CA SER A 205 15.89 18.18 -9.98
C SER A 205 15.69 17.78 -8.52
#